data_1b5c34fe45041c8cce233b042309e756
#
_entry.id   1b5c34fe45041c8cce233b042309e756
#
_cell.length_a   1.000
_cell.length_b   1.000
_cell.length_c   1.000
_cell.angle_alpha   90.00
_cell.angle_beta   90.00
_cell.angle_gamma   90.00
#
_symmetry.space_group_name_H-M   'P 1'
#
loop_
_entity.id
_entity.type
_entity.pdbx_description
1 polymer ?
#
loop_
_entity_poly.entity_id
_entity_poly.type
_entity_poly.pdbx_seq_one_letter_code
_entity_poly.pdbx_strand_id
1 'polypeptide(L)'
;AYLRSPASHLRSWYNQLVKMGIPVSDFTTAVRGEIERIHLDYDLALAPWIAAFGAENLVLRDYDAARRGGDTGIYQDFLGVLGLPFPEGLNLPEGDPNPRIDDRAVELVRMAQNLGLARTTIEAVREQAAQFLAQQDALATRGLPGFADVCARIDGGLERISAIPASNVDIAAFRARLPQPEDQALADQIQMTGFVLSELLALRKRINRTLPALADRLATLEARLDMVAPAETETED
;
A
#
# COMPACT_ATOMS: atom_id res chain seq x y z
N ALA A 1 14.52 12.97 -15.85
CA ALA A 1 13.91 11.96 -14.99
C ALA A 1 13.31 12.60 -13.75
N TYR A 2 12.22 12.04 -13.24
CA TYR A 2 11.64 12.42 -11.96
C TYR A 2 12.09 11.44 -10.89
N LEU A 3 12.71 11.95 -9.84
CA LEU A 3 13.09 11.17 -8.68
C LEU A 3 12.13 11.45 -7.53
N ARG A 4 11.70 10.41 -6.86
CA ARG A 4 10.91 10.50 -5.65
C ARG A 4 11.84 10.44 -4.44
N SER A 5 11.45 11.03 -3.31
CA SER A 5 12.26 10.88 -2.09
C SER A 5 12.40 9.39 -1.69
N PRO A 6 13.56 8.96 -1.15
CA PRO A 6 13.85 7.54 -0.94
C PRO A 6 12.78 6.78 -0.14
N ALA A 7 12.35 7.33 0.98
CA ALA A 7 11.31 6.71 1.79
C ALA A 7 9.98 6.56 1.04
N SER A 8 9.58 7.60 0.32
CA SER A 8 8.35 7.61 -0.46
C SER A 8 8.42 6.66 -1.66
N HIS A 9 9.59 6.55 -2.30
CA HIS A 9 9.82 5.63 -3.41
C HIS A 9 9.70 4.18 -2.95
N LEU A 10 10.41 3.79 -1.90
CA LEU A 10 10.41 2.43 -1.38
C LEU A 10 9.02 1.98 -0.91
N ARG A 11 8.32 2.84 -0.18
CA ARG A 11 6.94 2.54 0.22
C ARG A 11 6.01 2.38 -0.96
N SER A 12 6.14 3.26 -1.97
CA SER A 12 5.33 3.17 -3.18
C SER A 12 5.60 1.89 -3.96
N TRP A 13 6.87 1.48 -4.06
CA TRP A 13 7.25 0.25 -4.74
C TRP A 13 6.77 -0.99 -4.00
N TYR A 14 6.97 -1.05 -2.70
CA TYR A 14 6.46 -2.13 -1.86
C TYR A 14 4.93 -2.28 -1.98
N ASN A 15 4.22 -1.15 -1.89
CA ASN A 15 2.77 -1.13 -2.09
C ASN A 15 2.38 -1.69 -3.47
N GLN A 16 3.16 -1.36 -4.52
CA GLN A 16 2.93 -1.88 -5.86
C GLN A 16 3.16 -3.40 -5.94
N LEU A 17 4.19 -3.93 -5.29
CA LEU A 17 4.43 -5.37 -5.23
C LEU A 17 3.25 -6.11 -4.58
N VAL A 18 2.79 -5.65 -3.43
CA VAL A 18 1.61 -6.21 -2.75
C VAL A 18 0.36 -6.06 -3.62
N LYS A 19 0.16 -4.90 -4.26
CA LYS A 19 -0.98 -4.67 -5.15
C LYS A 19 -1.00 -5.62 -6.35
N MET A 20 0.17 -5.97 -6.89
CA MET A 20 0.32 -6.96 -7.96
C MET A 20 0.17 -8.41 -7.48
N GLY A 21 0.07 -8.64 -6.19
CA GLY A 21 0.00 -9.98 -5.62
C GLY A 21 1.34 -10.72 -5.64
N ILE A 22 2.44 -10.00 -5.74
CA ILE A 22 3.78 -10.59 -5.68
C ILE A 22 4.06 -10.97 -4.22
N PRO A 23 4.42 -12.24 -3.94
CA PRO A 23 4.77 -12.65 -2.60
C PRO A 23 6.00 -11.89 -2.10
N VAL A 24 5.84 -11.16 -1.02
CA VAL A 24 6.92 -10.42 -0.36
C VAL A 24 6.80 -10.58 1.13
N SER A 25 7.92 -10.44 1.85
CA SER A 25 7.99 -10.36 3.30
C SER A 25 7.43 -9.01 3.80
N ASP A 26 7.48 -8.77 5.10
CA ASP A 26 7.21 -7.44 5.65
C ASP A 26 8.15 -6.38 5.03
N PHE A 27 7.74 -5.11 5.12
CA PHE A 27 8.46 -4.03 4.48
C PHE A 27 9.95 -3.98 4.87
N THR A 28 10.26 -4.23 6.14
CA THR A 28 11.64 -4.19 6.63
C THR A 28 12.50 -5.28 5.98
N THR A 29 11.98 -6.48 5.92
CA THR A 29 12.65 -7.63 5.31
C THR A 29 12.76 -7.47 3.79
N ALA A 30 11.68 -7.04 3.14
CA ALA A 30 11.65 -6.83 1.71
C ALA A 30 12.68 -5.79 1.25
N VAL A 31 12.78 -4.65 1.94
CA VAL A 31 13.77 -3.60 1.62
C VAL A 31 15.20 -4.08 1.83
N ARG A 32 15.43 -4.98 2.78
CA ARG A 32 16.78 -5.51 3.04
C ARG A 32 17.27 -6.51 2.00
N GLY A 33 16.40 -7.25 1.35
CA GLY A 33 16.84 -8.35 0.51
C GLY A 33 15.95 -8.74 -0.68
N GLU A 34 14.70 -8.31 -0.75
CA GLU A 34 13.76 -8.75 -1.77
C GLU A 34 13.48 -7.67 -2.83
N ILE A 35 13.57 -6.39 -2.43
CA ILE A 35 13.44 -5.27 -3.38
C ILE A 35 14.72 -5.17 -4.20
N GLU A 36 14.56 -5.08 -5.50
CA GLU A 36 15.65 -4.97 -6.45
C GLU A 36 16.53 -3.75 -6.17
N ARG A 37 17.85 -3.92 -6.32
CA ARG A 37 18.84 -2.88 -6.02
C ARG A 37 18.60 -1.58 -6.78
N ILE A 38 18.03 -1.64 -7.94
CA ILE A 38 17.73 -0.46 -8.76
C ILE A 38 16.78 0.52 -8.06
N HIS A 39 15.94 0.03 -7.14
CA HIS A 39 15.05 0.87 -6.32
C HIS A 39 15.71 1.46 -5.08
N LEU A 40 16.89 0.96 -4.72
CA LEU A 40 17.68 1.41 -3.57
C LEU A 40 18.81 2.36 -3.96
N ASP A 41 19.36 2.16 -5.17
CA ASP A 41 20.52 2.88 -5.67
C ASP A 41 20.12 3.72 -6.90
N TYR A 42 19.89 5.01 -6.72
CA TYR A 42 19.50 5.90 -7.83
C TYR A 42 20.58 6.04 -8.90
N ASP A 43 21.85 5.98 -8.50
CA ASP A 43 22.95 5.95 -9.46
C ASP A 43 22.91 4.68 -10.31
N LEU A 44 22.60 3.53 -9.75
CA LEU A 44 22.40 2.29 -10.49
C LEU A 44 21.24 2.39 -11.48
N ALA A 45 20.14 3.03 -11.07
CA ALA A 45 18.98 3.28 -11.92
C ALA A 45 19.29 4.22 -13.09
N LEU A 46 20.16 5.23 -12.85
CA LEU A 46 20.50 6.22 -13.83
C LEU A 46 21.74 5.86 -14.68
N ALA A 47 22.56 4.94 -14.22
CA ALA A 47 23.81 4.57 -14.89
C ALA A 47 23.65 4.22 -16.40
N PRO A 48 22.65 3.45 -16.83
CA PRO A 48 22.45 3.18 -18.25
C PRO A 48 22.13 4.43 -19.08
N TRP A 49 21.39 5.36 -18.49
CA TRP A 49 21.00 6.62 -19.13
C TRP A 49 22.19 7.57 -19.21
N ILE A 50 23.00 7.64 -18.13
CA ILE A 50 24.26 8.41 -18.11
C ILE A 50 25.22 7.88 -19.17
N ALA A 51 25.35 6.56 -19.27
CA ALA A 51 26.23 5.93 -20.25
C ALA A 51 25.78 6.17 -21.70
N ALA A 52 24.45 6.18 -21.93
CA ALA A 52 23.92 6.35 -23.28
C ALA A 52 23.86 7.82 -23.73
N PHE A 53 23.57 8.74 -22.85
CA PHE A 53 23.27 10.14 -23.20
C PHE A 53 24.25 11.17 -22.62
N GLY A 54 25.12 10.78 -21.69
CA GLY A 54 25.95 11.70 -20.93
C GLY A 54 25.21 12.32 -19.74
N ALA A 55 25.90 12.55 -18.64
CA ALA A 55 25.34 13.13 -17.43
C ALA A 55 24.82 14.56 -17.63
N GLU A 56 25.46 15.31 -18.51
CA GLU A 56 25.13 16.70 -18.88
C GLU A 56 23.78 16.82 -19.61
N ASN A 57 23.29 15.74 -20.20
CA ASN A 57 22.01 15.69 -20.91
C ASN A 57 20.86 15.14 -20.05
N LEU A 58 21.14 14.80 -18.79
CA LEU A 58 20.11 14.34 -17.85
C LEU A 58 19.58 15.49 -17.01
N VAL A 59 18.28 15.73 -17.14
CA VAL A 59 17.58 16.67 -16.26
C VAL A 59 16.88 15.85 -15.17
N LEU A 60 17.32 16.02 -13.92
CA LEU A 60 16.73 15.38 -12.75
C LEU A 60 15.79 16.36 -12.05
N ARG A 61 14.58 15.89 -11.75
CA ARG A 61 13.50 16.67 -11.14
C ARG A 61 13.02 15.96 -9.86
N ASP A 62 12.66 16.75 -8.85
CA ASP A 62 12.00 16.25 -7.64
C ASP A 62 10.51 16.03 -7.94
N TYR A 63 10.07 14.77 -7.90
CA TYR A 63 8.68 14.37 -8.14
C TYR A 63 7.72 14.99 -7.12
N ASP A 64 8.11 14.97 -5.83
CA ASP A 64 7.25 15.47 -4.76
C ASP A 64 7.12 17.01 -4.83
N ALA A 65 8.18 17.69 -5.28
CA ALA A 65 8.15 19.13 -5.54
C ALA A 65 7.22 19.47 -6.71
N ALA A 66 7.34 18.75 -7.82
CA ALA A 66 6.49 18.95 -9.00
C ALA A 66 4.99 18.72 -8.66
N ARG A 67 4.68 17.71 -7.83
CA ARG A 67 3.31 17.46 -7.38
C ARG A 67 2.72 18.53 -6.46
N ARG A 68 3.54 19.31 -5.76
CA ARG A 68 3.04 20.44 -4.94
C ARG A 68 2.33 21.53 -5.77
N GLY A 69 2.56 21.56 -7.07
CA GLY A 69 1.84 22.44 -8.01
C GLY A 69 0.39 22.03 -8.31
N GLY A 70 -0.16 21.07 -7.56
CA GLY A 70 -1.51 20.52 -7.79
C GLY A 70 -1.54 19.46 -8.90
N ASP A 71 -2.74 19.16 -9.40
CA ASP A 71 -2.96 18.07 -10.36
C ASP A 71 -2.21 18.28 -11.68
N THR A 72 -1.99 19.53 -12.09
CA THR A 72 -1.23 19.88 -13.30
C THR A 72 0.28 20.04 -13.06
N GLY A 73 0.74 20.05 -11.80
CA GLY A 73 2.10 20.44 -11.45
C GLY A 73 3.20 19.66 -12.18
N ILE A 74 3.07 18.34 -12.27
CA ILE A 74 4.05 17.48 -12.98
C ILE A 74 4.05 17.81 -14.48
N TYR A 75 2.89 18.04 -15.09
CA TYR A 75 2.79 18.34 -16.51
C TYR A 75 3.38 19.71 -16.83
N GLN A 76 3.10 20.71 -15.98
CA GLN A 76 3.67 22.04 -16.11
C GLN A 76 5.19 22.04 -15.98
N ASP A 77 5.70 21.32 -14.95
CA ASP A 77 7.13 21.17 -14.75
C ASP A 77 7.80 20.46 -15.94
N PHE A 78 7.21 19.37 -16.42
CA PHE A 78 7.73 18.63 -17.57
C PHE A 78 7.77 19.47 -18.85
N LEU A 79 6.67 20.16 -19.16
CA LEU A 79 6.61 21.04 -20.33
C LEU A 79 7.57 22.21 -20.19
N GLY A 80 7.73 22.76 -18.97
CA GLY A 80 8.71 23.80 -18.69
C GLY A 80 10.15 23.38 -18.97
N VAL A 81 10.52 22.13 -18.65
CA VAL A 81 11.84 21.57 -18.99
C VAL A 81 12.03 21.52 -20.53
N LEU A 82 10.98 21.29 -21.27
CA LEU A 82 11.02 21.26 -22.74
C LEU A 82 10.90 22.66 -23.39
N GLY A 83 10.73 23.72 -22.58
CA GLY A 83 10.49 25.07 -23.08
C GLY A 83 9.12 25.25 -23.74
N LEU A 84 8.16 24.36 -23.41
CA LEU A 84 6.82 24.39 -23.98
C LEU A 84 5.82 25.00 -22.98
N PRO A 85 4.86 25.81 -23.46
CA PRO A 85 3.80 26.32 -22.62
C PRO A 85 2.83 25.20 -22.23
N PHE A 86 2.24 25.34 -21.04
CA PHE A 86 1.15 24.45 -20.64
C PHE A 86 -0.11 24.80 -21.44
N PRO A 87 -0.77 23.80 -22.08
CA PRO A 87 -1.96 24.05 -22.89
C PRO A 87 -3.13 24.56 -22.05
N GLU A 88 -3.80 25.60 -22.49
CA GLU A 88 -5.05 26.08 -21.90
C GLU A 88 -6.18 25.07 -22.16
N GLY A 89 -7.03 24.84 -21.14
CA GLY A 89 -8.20 23.96 -21.25
C GLY A 89 -7.90 22.46 -21.29
N LEU A 90 -6.68 22.03 -20.90
CA LEU A 90 -6.36 20.60 -20.79
C LEU A 90 -7.20 19.95 -19.70
N ASN A 91 -8.07 19.01 -20.10
CA ASN A 91 -8.80 18.17 -19.17
C ASN A 91 -7.94 16.99 -18.76
N LEU A 92 -7.53 16.96 -17.50
CA LEU A 92 -6.87 15.80 -16.92
C LEU A 92 -7.91 14.75 -16.51
N PRO A 93 -7.54 13.46 -16.52
CA PRO A 93 -8.40 12.43 -15.96
C PRO A 93 -8.76 12.73 -14.52
N GLU A 94 -10.02 12.55 -14.15
CA GLU A 94 -10.45 12.66 -12.76
C GLU A 94 -9.90 11.51 -11.92
N GLY A 95 -9.42 11.84 -10.73
CA GLY A 95 -8.93 10.87 -9.76
C GLY A 95 -7.50 10.37 -9.99
N ASP A 96 -7.07 9.47 -9.12
CA ASP A 96 -5.76 8.80 -9.25
C ASP A 96 -5.91 7.57 -10.16
N PRO A 97 -5.25 7.54 -11.33
CA PRO A 97 -5.33 6.39 -12.24
C PRO A 97 -4.72 5.11 -11.65
N ASN A 98 -3.91 5.23 -10.60
CA ASN A 98 -3.29 4.12 -9.91
C ASN A 98 -3.37 4.26 -8.39
N PRO A 99 -4.58 4.19 -7.80
CA PRO A 99 -4.77 4.41 -6.37
C PRO A 99 -3.95 3.40 -5.56
N ARG A 100 -3.28 3.91 -4.53
CA ARG A 100 -2.50 3.10 -3.58
C ARG A 100 -3.43 2.35 -2.62
N ILE A 101 -2.96 1.21 -2.14
CA ILE A 101 -3.47 0.64 -0.90
C ILE A 101 -2.98 1.55 0.25
N ASP A 102 -3.82 1.84 1.23
CA ASP A 102 -3.37 2.56 2.44
C ASP A 102 -2.18 1.81 3.06
N ASP A 103 -1.10 2.53 3.35
CA ASP A 103 0.16 1.93 3.81
C ASP A 103 -0.03 1.06 5.07
N ARG A 104 -1.01 1.38 5.91
CA ARG A 104 -1.38 0.60 7.10
C ARG A 104 -2.08 -0.71 6.73
N ALA A 105 -2.86 -0.72 5.66
CA ALA A 105 -3.57 -1.89 5.18
C ALA A 105 -2.69 -2.82 4.32
N VAL A 106 -1.58 -2.32 3.78
CA VAL A 106 -0.68 -3.11 2.93
C VAL A 106 -0.24 -4.40 3.60
N GLU A 107 0.17 -4.33 4.86
CA GLU A 107 0.63 -5.50 5.61
C GLU A 107 -0.50 -6.53 5.82
N LEU A 108 -1.71 -6.07 6.06
CA LEU A 108 -2.87 -6.96 6.19
C LEU A 108 -3.18 -7.68 4.88
N VAL A 109 -3.16 -6.95 3.77
CA VAL A 109 -3.38 -7.50 2.42
C VAL A 109 -2.28 -8.51 2.09
N ARG A 110 -1.02 -8.17 2.36
CA ARG A 110 0.12 -9.06 2.17
C ARG A 110 -0.02 -10.36 3.00
N MET A 111 -0.39 -10.25 4.27
CA MET A 111 -0.61 -11.43 5.13
C MET A 111 -1.73 -12.31 4.57
N ALA A 112 -2.83 -11.72 4.13
CA ALA A 112 -3.92 -12.45 3.51
C ALA A 112 -3.47 -13.21 2.25
N GLN A 113 -2.61 -12.60 1.43
CA GLN A 113 -1.98 -13.24 0.27
C GLN A 113 -1.08 -14.41 0.67
N ASN A 114 -0.21 -14.21 1.65
CA ASN A 114 0.74 -15.25 2.10
C ASN A 114 0.04 -16.43 2.80
N LEU A 115 -1.16 -16.20 3.33
CA LEU A 115 -2.04 -17.29 3.85
C LEU A 115 -2.76 -18.05 2.73
N GLY A 116 -2.58 -17.67 1.47
CA GLY A 116 -3.22 -18.33 0.33
C GLY A 116 -4.73 -18.13 0.26
N LEU A 117 -5.25 -17.03 0.81
CA LEU A 117 -6.68 -16.75 0.75
C LEU A 117 -7.13 -16.51 -0.69
N ALA A 118 -8.40 -16.82 -0.98
CA ALA A 118 -8.98 -16.55 -2.28
C ALA A 118 -8.93 -15.06 -2.62
N ARG A 119 -8.73 -14.73 -3.88
CA ARG A 119 -8.62 -13.35 -4.38
C ARG A 119 -9.80 -12.47 -3.96
N THR A 120 -11.01 -12.99 -4.02
CA THR A 120 -12.22 -12.27 -3.58
C THR A 120 -12.19 -11.93 -2.09
N THR A 121 -11.64 -12.81 -1.26
CA THR A 121 -11.44 -12.57 0.17
C THR A 121 -10.39 -11.49 0.39
N ILE A 122 -9.29 -11.53 -0.35
CA ILE A 122 -8.22 -10.53 -0.28
C ILE A 122 -8.75 -9.14 -0.67
N GLU A 123 -9.55 -9.07 -1.73
CA GLU A 123 -10.19 -7.83 -2.17
C GLU A 123 -11.17 -7.28 -1.11
N ALA A 124 -11.98 -8.14 -0.49
CA ALA A 124 -12.86 -7.75 0.60
C ALA A 124 -12.08 -7.25 1.83
N VAL A 125 -11.01 -7.93 2.23
CA VAL A 125 -10.13 -7.49 3.32
C VAL A 125 -9.53 -6.12 3.02
N ARG A 126 -9.05 -5.91 1.80
CA ARG A 126 -8.50 -4.62 1.38
C ARG A 126 -9.52 -3.49 1.48
N GLU A 127 -10.73 -3.73 1.00
CA GLU A 127 -11.80 -2.74 0.98
C GLU A 127 -12.28 -2.40 2.40
N GLN A 128 -12.50 -3.40 3.23
CA GLN A 128 -12.90 -3.23 4.63
C GLN A 128 -11.82 -2.53 5.47
N ALA A 129 -10.54 -2.89 5.27
CA ALA A 129 -9.45 -2.23 5.92
C ALA A 129 -9.34 -0.75 5.50
N ALA A 130 -9.49 -0.45 4.21
CA ALA A 130 -9.49 0.92 3.71
C ALA A 130 -10.64 1.75 4.32
N GLN A 131 -11.84 1.18 4.41
CA GLN A 131 -12.99 1.84 5.05
C GLN A 131 -12.75 2.08 6.55
N PHE A 132 -12.22 1.09 7.25
CA PHE A 132 -11.87 1.23 8.67
C PHE A 132 -10.86 2.35 8.89
N LEU A 133 -9.79 2.36 8.09
CA LEU A 133 -8.71 3.35 8.21
C LEU A 133 -9.17 4.76 7.82
N ALA A 134 -10.06 4.88 6.85
CA ALA A 134 -10.66 6.17 6.48
C ALA A 134 -11.54 6.76 7.59
N GLN A 135 -12.01 5.95 8.51
CA GLN A 135 -12.77 6.39 9.69
C GLN A 135 -11.87 6.81 10.87
N GLN A 136 -10.59 6.45 10.80
CA GLN A 136 -9.60 6.86 11.79
C GLN A 136 -8.93 8.13 11.30
N ASP A 137 -8.88 9.15 12.09
CA ASP A 137 -8.03 10.32 11.78
C ASP A 137 -6.58 9.86 11.73
N ALA A 138 -6.06 9.80 10.53
CA ALA A 138 -4.75 9.27 10.27
C ALA A 138 -3.68 10.10 10.96
N LEU A 139 -3.20 9.60 12.05
CA LEU A 139 -2.05 10.16 12.68
C LEU A 139 -0.79 9.77 11.92
N ALA A 140 -0.14 10.79 11.56
CA ALA A 140 1.27 10.96 11.32
C ALA A 140 2.15 9.78 10.93
N THR A 141 3.06 10.01 10.35
CA THR A 141 4.14 9.40 9.70
C THR A 141 5.30 9.07 10.49
N ARG A 142 6.23 8.31 10.02
CA ARG A 142 6.99 7.63 10.46
C ARG A 142 8.10 6.90 10.04
N GLY A 143 8.95 6.63 10.73
CA GLY A 143 10.14 5.93 10.51
C GLY A 143 9.95 4.43 10.37
N LEU A 144 11.01 3.75 10.08
CA LEU A 144 11.01 2.33 9.87
C LEU A 144 12.17 1.71 10.65
N PRO A 145 11.93 0.80 11.61
CA PRO A 145 13.00 0.21 12.40
C PRO A 145 14.02 -0.54 11.55
N GLY A 146 15.28 -0.37 11.86
CA GLY A 146 16.36 -1.18 11.33
C GLY A 146 16.78 -0.90 9.88
N PHE A 147 16.63 0.32 9.39
CA PHE A 147 16.99 0.74 8.04
C PHE A 147 18.36 1.45 7.92
N ALA A 148 19.19 1.42 8.95
CA ALA A 148 20.47 2.17 8.95
C ALA A 148 21.35 1.86 7.71
N ASP A 149 21.52 0.59 7.38
CA ASP A 149 22.33 0.18 6.22
C ASP A 149 21.68 0.59 4.89
N VAL A 150 20.36 0.52 4.83
CA VAL A 150 19.61 0.95 3.66
C VAL A 150 19.72 2.46 3.48
N CYS A 151 19.58 3.22 4.57
CA CYS A 151 19.74 4.67 4.55
C CYS A 151 21.14 5.08 4.10
N ALA A 152 22.18 4.45 4.61
CA ALA A 152 23.57 4.71 4.22
C ALA A 152 23.80 4.43 2.72
N ARG A 153 23.19 3.37 2.20
CA ARG A 153 23.26 3.02 0.78
C ARG A 153 22.53 4.04 -0.10
N ILE A 154 21.33 4.43 0.30
CA ILE A 154 20.55 5.45 -0.40
C ILE A 154 21.32 6.78 -0.38
N ASP A 155 21.85 7.17 0.77
CA ASP A 155 22.62 8.41 0.91
C ASP A 155 23.84 8.44 0.00
N GLY A 156 24.59 7.34 -0.08
CA GLY A 156 25.70 7.19 -1.02
C GLY A 156 25.27 7.32 -2.48
N GLY A 157 24.09 6.81 -2.84
CA GLY A 157 23.50 7.01 -4.17
C GLY A 157 23.13 8.47 -4.44
N LEU A 158 22.50 9.13 -3.46
CA LEU A 158 22.16 10.56 -3.55
C LEU A 158 23.41 11.43 -3.74
N GLU A 159 24.49 11.10 -3.06
CA GLU A 159 25.76 11.82 -3.21
C GLU A 159 26.31 11.71 -4.63
N ARG A 160 26.27 10.52 -5.24
CA ARG A 160 26.72 10.33 -6.62
C ARG A 160 25.87 11.10 -7.64
N ILE A 161 24.54 11.11 -7.49
CA ILE A 161 23.66 11.87 -8.40
C ILE A 161 23.68 13.37 -8.16
N SER A 162 24.17 13.86 -7.01
CA SER A 162 24.35 15.30 -6.76
C SER A 162 25.33 15.96 -7.72
N ALA A 163 26.24 15.17 -8.30
CA ALA A 163 27.21 15.63 -9.28
C ALA A 163 26.66 15.76 -10.70
N ILE A 164 25.40 15.36 -10.95
CA ILE A 164 24.80 15.48 -12.29
C ILE A 164 24.47 16.94 -12.60
N PRO A 165 25.01 17.52 -13.67
CA PRO A 165 24.71 18.87 -14.09
C PRO A 165 23.19 19.04 -14.39
N ALA A 166 22.69 20.24 -14.25
CA ALA A 166 21.26 20.58 -14.47
C ALA A 166 20.27 19.80 -13.57
N SER A 167 20.74 19.16 -12.49
CA SER A 167 19.85 18.63 -11.46
C SER A 167 19.22 19.80 -10.68
N ASN A 168 17.90 19.78 -10.54
CA ASN A 168 17.18 20.67 -9.62
C ASN A 168 16.65 19.92 -8.40
N VAL A 169 17.10 18.69 -8.19
CA VAL A 169 16.74 17.90 -7.02
C VAL A 169 17.45 18.47 -5.79
N ASP A 170 16.67 18.85 -4.80
CA ASP A 170 17.21 19.26 -3.50
C ASP A 170 17.67 18.01 -2.73
N ILE A 171 18.95 17.71 -2.87
CA ILE A 171 19.57 16.54 -2.23
C ILE A 171 19.51 16.65 -0.69
N ALA A 172 19.61 17.87 -0.14
CA ALA A 172 19.49 18.06 1.31
C ALA A 172 18.07 17.73 1.79
N ALA A 173 17.05 18.16 1.04
CA ALA A 173 15.66 17.79 1.34
C ALA A 173 15.39 16.29 1.16
N PHE A 174 16.09 15.61 0.24
CA PHE A 174 15.98 14.16 0.08
C PHE A 174 16.63 13.42 1.25
N ARG A 175 17.82 13.86 1.70
CA ARG A 175 18.49 13.33 2.90
C ARG A 175 17.64 13.49 4.16
N ALA A 176 16.99 14.64 4.31
CA ALA A 176 16.09 14.88 5.45
C ALA A 176 14.86 13.96 5.46
N ARG A 177 14.57 13.33 4.33
CA ARG A 177 13.43 12.41 4.16
C ARG A 177 13.83 10.94 4.00
N LEU A 178 15.03 10.59 4.40
CA LEU A 178 15.44 9.20 4.51
C LEU A 178 14.56 8.46 5.52
N PRO A 179 14.32 7.16 5.33
CA PRO A 179 13.61 6.35 6.31
C PRO A 179 14.27 6.46 7.69
N GLN A 180 13.47 6.67 8.72
CA GLN A 180 13.95 6.77 10.10
C GLN A 180 13.49 5.54 10.87
N PRO A 181 14.33 5.01 11.78
CA PRO A 181 13.90 3.95 12.68
C PRO A 181 13.00 4.54 13.76
N GLU A 182 11.74 4.26 13.70
CA GLU A 182 10.75 4.77 14.65
C GLU A 182 9.68 3.77 14.99
N ASP A 183 8.80 4.13 15.93
CA ASP A 183 7.73 3.29 16.44
C ASP A 183 6.51 3.15 15.49
N GLN A 184 6.67 3.53 14.24
CA GLN A 184 5.58 3.47 13.27
C GLN A 184 5.05 2.05 13.06
N ALA A 185 5.95 1.08 12.98
CA ALA A 185 5.53 -0.30 12.82
C ALA A 185 4.61 -0.74 13.97
N LEU A 186 4.86 -0.26 15.19
CA LEU A 186 4.00 -0.50 16.34
C LEU A 186 2.65 0.19 16.19
N ALA A 187 2.63 1.45 15.77
CA ALA A 187 1.39 2.19 15.55
C ALA A 187 0.52 1.55 14.45
N ASP A 188 1.11 1.17 13.33
CA ASP A 188 0.41 0.47 12.25
C ASP A 188 -0.11 -0.90 12.70
N GLN A 189 0.68 -1.62 13.50
CA GLN A 189 0.28 -2.90 14.06
C GLN A 189 -0.89 -2.79 15.04
N ILE A 190 -0.91 -1.75 15.87
CA ILE A 190 -2.03 -1.46 16.78
C ILE A 190 -3.30 -1.15 15.97
N GLN A 191 -3.20 -0.34 14.91
CA GLN A 191 -4.35 -0.02 14.06
C GLN A 191 -4.89 -1.26 13.34
N MET A 192 -4.01 -2.10 12.81
CA MET A 192 -4.44 -3.35 12.18
C MET A 192 -5.02 -4.35 13.19
N THR A 193 -4.48 -4.41 14.40
CA THR A 193 -5.07 -5.18 15.49
C THR A 193 -6.47 -4.67 15.83
N GLY A 194 -6.64 -3.36 15.89
CA GLY A 194 -7.95 -2.72 16.07
C GLY A 194 -8.94 -3.07 14.97
N PHE A 195 -8.50 -3.07 13.71
CA PHE A 195 -9.32 -3.53 12.59
C PHE A 195 -9.75 -5.00 12.74
N VAL A 196 -8.80 -5.90 12.94
CA VAL A 196 -9.10 -7.34 13.11
C VAL A 196 -10.05 -7.57 14.28
N LEU A 197 -9.84 -6.87 15.40
CA LEU A 197 -10.73 -6.93 16.56
C LEU A 197 -12.14 -6.43 16.22
N SER A 198 -12.27 -5.35 15.46
CA SER A 198 -13.58 -4.82 15.03
C SER A 198 -14.33 -5.83 14.17
N GLU A 199 -13.64 -6.50 13.23
CA GLU A 199 -14.22 -7.54 12.38
C GLU A 199 -14.63 -8.78 13.19
N LEU A 200 -13.81 -9.20 14.15
CA LEU A 200 -14.17 -10.31 15.05
C LEU A 200 -15.41 -9.98 15.89
N LEU A 201 -15.51 -8.75 16.40
CA LEU A 201 -16.69 -8.32 17.17
C LEU A 201 -17.93 -8.23 16.27
N ALA A 202 -17.81 -7.76 15.06
CA ALA A 202 -18.89 -7.73 14.07
C ALA A 202 -19.36 -9.16 13.70
N LEU A 203 -18.42 -10.07 13.48
CA LEU A 203 -18.70 -11.48 13.23
C LEU A 203 -19.42 -12.12 14.44
N ARG A 204 -18.92 -11.95 15.65
CA ARG A 204 -19.56 -12.41 16.88
C ARG A 204 -20.99 -11.89 17.01
N LYS A 205 -21.19 -10.61 16.75
CA LYS A 205 -22.52 -9.99 16.78
C LYS A 205 -23.48 -10.58 15.74
N ARG A 206 -22.97 -10.88 14.55
CA ARG A 206 -23.73 -11.57 13.49
C ARG A 206 -24.08 -12.99 13.88
N ILE A 207 -23.12 -13.76 14.38
CA ILE A 207 -23.34 -15.13 14.85
C ILE A 207 -24.40 -15.17 15.95
N ASN A 208 -24.25 -14.33 16.99
CA ASN A 208 -25.18 -14.26 18.10
C ASN A 208 -26.61 -13.87 17.68
N ARG A 209 -26.78 -13.20 16.55
CA ARG A 209 -28.08 -12.85 15.99
C ARG A 209 -28.66 -13.95 15.11
N THR A 210 -27.83 -14.65 14.35
CA THR A 210 -28.30 -15.64 13.37
C THR A 210 -28.50 -17.02 13.97
N LEU A 211 -27.69 -17.43 14.97
CA LEU A 211 -27.82 -18.74 15.61
C LEU A 211 -29.19 -18.96 16.26
N PRO A 212 -29.75 -18.04 17.08
CA PRO A 212 -31.08 -18.20 17.64
C PRO A 212 -32.15 -18.33 16.56
N ALA A 213 -32.09 -17.49 15.53
CA ALA A 213 -33.05 -17.54 14.43
C ALA A 213 -33.00 -18.86 13.63
N LEU A 214 -31.81 -19.45 13.51
CA LEU A 214 -31.67 -20.78 12.90
C LEU A 214 -32.17 -21.88 13.82
N ALA A 215 -31.93 -21.80 15.12
CA ALA A 215 -32.44 -22.73 16.11
C ALA A 215 -33.98 -22.74 16.13
N ASP A 216 -34.64 -21.56 16.12
CA ASP A 216 -36.09 -21.43 16.06
C ASP A 216 -36.66 -22.02 14.77
N ARG A 217 -36.00 -21.81 13.64
CA ARG A 217 -36.40 -22.41 12.36
C ARG A 217 -36.24 -23.92 12.37
N LEU A 218 -35.17 -24.43 12.97
CA LEU A 218 -34.96 -25.87 13.10
C LEU A 218 -36.06 -26.51 13.94
N ALA A 219 -36.33 -25.97 15.14
CA ALA A 219 -37.42 -26.44 16.00
C ALA A 219 -38.79 -26.41 15.29
N THR A 220 -39.04 -25.37 14.49
CA THR A 220 -40.28 -25.30 13.70
C THR A 220 -40.35 -26.39 12.64
N LEU A 221 -39.23 -26.73 12.00
CA LEU A 221 -39.18 -27.81 10.99
C LEU A 221 -39.32 -29.18 11.63
N GLU A 222 -38.69 -29.40 12.77
CA GLU A 222 -38.81 -30.63 13.56
C GLU A 222 -40.29 -30.87 13.97
N ALA A 223 -40.92 -29.85 14.54
CA ALA A 223 -42.37 -29.94 14.90
C ALA A 223 -43.27 -30.23 13.70
N ARG A 224 -42.93 -29.73 12.52
CA ARG A 224 -43.69 -30.03 11.28
C ARG A 224 -43.41 -31.44 10.78
N LEU A 225 -42.24 -31.97 10.93
CA LEU A 225 -41.87 -33.35 10.59
C LEU A 225 -42.61 -34.34 11.48
N ASP A 226 -42.67 -34.07 12.77
CA ASP A 226 -43.41 -34.93 13.74
C ASP A 226 -44.92 -34.97 13.43
N MET A 227 -45.49 -33.87 12.90
CA MET A 227 -46.89 -33.86 12.49
C MET A 227 -47.16 -34.62 11.19
N VAL A 228 -46.15 -34.85 10.37
CA VAL A 228 -46.27 -35.53 9.06
C VAL A 228 -45.83 -37.00 9.17
N ALA A 229 -45.09 -37.39 10.21
CA ALA A 229 -44.76 -38.77 10.42
C ALA A 229 -46.03 -39.60 10.62
N PRO A 230 -46.32 -40.65 9.83
CA PRO A 230 -47.46 -41.48 10.02
C PRO A 230 -47.36 -42.19 11.38
N ALA A 231 -48.46 -42.18 12.12
CA ALA A 231 -48.53 -43.00 13.35
C ALA A 231 -48.16 -44.44 12.97
N GLU A 232 -47.11 -44.96 13.60
CA GLU A 232 -46.80 -46.38 13.46
C GLU A 232 -48.06 -47.14 13.88
N THR A 233 -48.69 -47.80 12.93
CA THR A 233 -49.75 -48.71 13.21
C THR A 233 -49.16 -49.86 14.03
N GLU A 234 -49.46 -49.85 15.32
CA GLU A 234 -49.27 -51.04 16.15
C GLU A 234 -50.12 -52.16 15.48
N THR A 235 -49.46 -53.03 14.75
CA THR A 235 -50.00 -54.30 14.37
C THR A 235 -49.85 -55.23 15.60
N GLU A 236 -50.93 -55.26 16.42
CA GLU A 236 -51.10 -56.34 17.36
C GLU A 236 -51.33 -57.63 16.56
N ASP A 237 -50.45 -58.65 16.81
CA ASP A 237 -50.70 -60.05 16.54
C ASP A 237 -51.22 -60.77 17.79
#